data_610c790223c55b78542dfa77441fb22a
#
_entry.id   610c790223c55b78542dfa77441fb22a
#
_cell.length_a   1.000
_cell.length_b   1.000
_cell.length_c   1.000
_cell.angle_alpha   90.00
_cell.angle_beta   90.00
_cell.angle_gamma   90.00
#
_symmetry.space_group_name_H-M   'P 1'
#
loop_
_entity.id
_entity.type
_entity.pdbx_description
1 polymer ?
#
loop_
_entity_poly.entity_id
_entity_poly.type
_entity_poly.pdbx_seq_one_letter_code
_entity_poly.pdbx_strand_id
1 'polypeptide(L)'
;MPAAMDWAPARSLLMDTYALLLAATLHAGTVLAIASLGLLINEKAGVINLGAEGMMLCAAIAGFATVVHTGSDSLGLLAGFAAGALLASMLGVLVIWLNTNPYATGLALSLFGAGLSAFLGTPYVQAKLPERLQFSVPGLSDLPWVGPGLVSAX
;
A
#
# COMPACT_ATOMS: atom_id res chain seq x y z
N MET A 1 -8.45 -53.81 8.10
CA MET A 1 -8.76 -52.45 8.46
C MET A 1 -8.04 -51.52 7.50
N PRO A 2 -8.74 -50.72 6.72
CA PRO A 2 -8.05 -49.75 5.90
C PRO A 2 -7.31 -48.76 6.82
N ALA A 3 -6.05 -48.53 6.53
CA ALA A 3 -5.25 -47.56 7.29
C ALA A 3 -5.99 -46.21 7.34
N ALA A 4 -6.14 -45.68 8.55
CA ALA A 4 -6.76 -44.38 8.71
C ALA A 4 -6.01 -43.41 7.82
N MET A 5 -6.74 -42.88 6.85
CA MET A 5 -6.15 -41.91 5.92
C MET A 5 -5.53 -40.76 6.71
N ASP A 6 -4.22 -40.65 6.60
CA ASP A 6 -3.49 -39.62 7.36
C ASP A 6 -3.79 -38.26 6.71
N TRP A 7 -4.82 -37.59 7.21
CA TRP A 7 -5.28 -36.30 6.70
C TRP A 7 -4.57 -35.14 7.39
N ALA A 8 -3.63 -35.45 8.30
CA ALA A 8 -2.87 -34.40 9.01
C ALA A 8 -2.12 -33.46 8.06
N PRO A 9 -1.40 -33.97 7.04
CA PRO A 9 -0.74 -33.03 6.10
C PRO A 9 -1.72 -32.20 5.31
N ALA A 10 -2.87 -32.78 4.92
CA ALA A 10 -3.90 -32.02 4.20
C ALA A 10 -4.49 -30.93 5.08
N ARG A 11 -4.70 -31.23 6.37
CA ARG A 11 -5.22 -30.27 7.34
C ARG A 11 -4.24 -29.11 7.56
N SER A 12 -2.94 -29.39 7.67
CA SER A 12 -1.93 -28.35 7.85
C SER A 12 -1.86 -27.45 6.60
N LEU A 13 -1.94 -28.03 5.40
CA LEU A 13 -1.96 -27.26 4.16
C LEU A 13 -3.17 -26.33 4.07
N LEU A 14 -4.35 -26.84 4.49
CA LEU A 14 -5.56 -26.02 4.51
C LEU A 14 -5.43 -24.86 5.50
N MET A 15 -4.89 -25.14 6.69
CA MET A 15 -4.70 -24.10 7.71
C MET A 15 -3.72 -23.03 7.23
N ASP A 16 -2.63 -23.45 6.56
CA ASP A 16 -1.65 -22.52 6.00
C ASP A 16 -2.28 -21.67 4.90
N THR A 17 -3.12 -22.26 4.05
CA THR A 17 -3.83 -21.56 2.98
C THR A 17 -4.79 -20.53 3.56
N TYR A 18 -5.56 -20.89 4.58
CA TYR A 18 -6.47 -19.94 5.23
C TYR A 18 -5.72 -18.80 5.92
N ALA A 19 -4.58 -19.10 6.54
CA ALA A 19 -3.75 -18.07 7.18
C ALA A 19 -3.21 -17.09 6.16
N LEU A 20 -2.75 -17.57 5.01
CA LEU A 20 -2.26 -16.72 3.92
C LEU A 20 -3.38 -15.86 3.32
N LEU A 21 -4.58 -16.44 3.14
CA LEU A 21 -5.74 -15.71 2.63
C LEU A 21 -6.16 -14.61 3.61
N LEU A 22 -6.16 -14.92 4.89
CA LEU A 22 -6.52 -13.94 5.93
C LEU A 22 -5.51 -12.80 5.96
N ALA A 23 -4.22 -13.12 5.89
CA ALA A 23 -3.14 -12.12 5.87
C ALA A 23 -3.27 -11.21 4.65
N ALA A 24 -3.51 -11.78 3.47
CA ALA A 24 -3.69 -11.01 2.23
C ALA A 24 -4.92 -10.11 2.31
N THR A 25 -6.03 -10.62 2.87
CA THR A 25 -7.27 -9.87 3.03
C THR A 25 -7.08 -8.69 3.99
N LEU A 26 -6.42 -8.92 5.12
CA LEU A 26 -6.15 -7.86 6.10
C LEU A 26 -5.23 -6.80 5.52
N HIS A 27 -4.19 -7.21 4.79
CA HIS A 27 -3.23 -6.30 4.17
C HIS A 27 -3.92 -5.40 3.15
N ALA A 28 -4.66 -6.01 2.21
CA ALA A 28 -5.39 -5.26 1.18
C ALA A 28 -6.48 -4.39 1.79
N GLY A 29 -7.21 -4.90 2.79
CA GLY A 29 -8.28 -4.19 3.47
C GLY A 29 -7.77 -2.97 4.22
N THR A 30 -6.59 -3.06 4.86
CA THR A 30 -5.98 -1.93 5.58
C THR A 30 -5.65 -0.79 4.62
N VAL A 31 -5.02 -1.11 3.48
CA VAL A 31 -4.65 -0.11 2.47
C VAL A 31 -5.91 0.57 1.94
N LEU A 32 -6.93 -0.21 1.58
CA LEU A 32 -8.19 0.31 1.05
C LEU A 32 -8.95 1.14 2.10
N ALA A 33 -8.91 0.73 3.37
CA ALA A 33 -9.57 1.46 4.45
C ALA A 33 -8.93 2.83 4.66
N ILE A 34 -7.60 2.90 4.67
CA ILE A 34 -6.86 4.16 4.82
C ILE A 34 -7.14 5.08 3.63
N ALA A 35 -7.09 4.54 2.41
CA ALA A 35 -7.39 5.30 1.19
C ALA A 35 -8.82 5.82 1.20
N SER A 36 -9.78 4.98 1.61
CA SER A 36 -11.19 5.36 1.68
C SER A 36 -11.45 6.48 2.70
N LEU A 37 -10.76 6.43 3.84
CA LEU A 37 -10.86 7.49 4.85
C LEU A 37 -10.37 8.83 4.29
N GLY A 38 -9.24 8.80 3.58
CA GLY A 38 -8.70 10.00 2.94
C GLY A 38 -9.66 10.59 1.92
N LEU A 39 -10.25 9.73 1.08
CA LEU A 39 -11.22 10.15 0.07
C LEU A 39 -12.50 10.68 0.71
N LEU A 40 -12.95 10.07 1.81
CA LEU A 40 -14.14 10.50 2.54
C LEU A 40 -13.95 11.92 3.10
N ILE A 41 -12.77 12.20 3.64
CA ILE A 41 -12.45 13.54 4.17
C ILE A 41 -12.50 14.57 3.02
N ASN A 42 -11.93 14.25 1.87
CA ASN A 42 -11.95 15.11 0.68
C ASN A 42 -13.38 15.37 0.22
N GLU A 43 -14.19 14.32 0.17
CA GLU A 43 -15.58 14.41 -0.28
C GLU A 43 -16.42 15.25 0.68
N LYS A 44 -16.19 15.12 1.98
CA LYS A 44 -16.88 15.93 2.99
C LYS A 44 -16.46 17.41 2.90
N ALA A 45 -15.25 17.66 2.43
CA ALA A 45 -14.78 19.05 2.18
C ALA A 45 -15.32 19.62 0.86
N GLY A 46 -16.07 18.81 0.10
CA GLY A 46 -16.68 19.27 -1.15
C GLY A 46 -15.79 19.09 -2.37
N VAL A 47 -14.70 18.37 -2.24
CA VAL A 47 -13.76 18.14 -3.34
C VAL A 47 -13.70 16.65 -3.66
N ILE A 48 -14.08 16.29 -4.89
CA ILE A 48 -13.97 14.90 -5.35
C ILE A 48 -12.55 14.71 -5.87
N ASN A 49 -11.81 13.81 -5.24
CA ASN A 49 -10.40 13.59 -5.55
C ASN A 49 -10.24 12.37 -6.47
N LEU A 50 -10.31 12.61 -7.77
CA LEU A 50 -10.02 11.58 -8.77
C LEU A 50 -8.52 11.37 -8.99
N GLY A 51 -7.70 12.20 -8.36
CA GLY A 51 -6.24 12.09 -8.43
C GLY A 51 -5.62 11.15 -7.40
N ALA A 52 -6.45 10.54 -6.54
CA ALA A 52 -5.97 9.69 -5.45
C ALA A 52 -5.09 8.54 -5.95
N GLU A 53 -5.47 7.93 -7.08
CA GLU A 53 -4.70 6.83 -7.67
C GLU A 53 -3.29 7.28 -8.05
N GLY A 54 -3.17 8.43 -8.70
CA GLY A 54 -1.87 8.99 -9.06
C GLY A 54 -1.03 9.34 -7.84
N MET A 55 -1.68 9.89 -6.80
CA MET A 55 -1.01 10.18 -5.53
C MET A 55 -0.47 8.91 -4.88
N MET A 56 -1.25 7.84 -4.88
CA MET A 56 -0.84 6.56 -4.33
C MET A 56 0.35 5.98 -5.08
N LEU A 57 0.34 6.06 -6.41
CA LEU A 57 1.44 5.56 -7.24
C LEU A 57 2.73 6.34 -6.98
N CYS A 58 2.65 7.66 -6.90
CA CYS A 58 3.82 8.50 -6.60
C CYS A 58 4.34 8.25 -5.19
N ALA A 59 3.44 8.12 -4.22
CA ALA A 59 3.83 7.82 -2.85
C ALA A 59 4.51 6.45 -2.77
N ALA A 60 4.00 5.48 -3.51
CA ALA A 60 4.56 4.12 -3.54
C ALA A 60 5.98 4.12 -4.11
N ILE A 61 6.19 4.80 -5.26
CA ILE A 61 7.53 4.82 -5.87
C ILE A 61 8.51 5.65 -5.04
N ALA A 62 8.06 6.75 -4.43
CA ALA A 62 8.91 7.56 -3.55
C ALA A 62 9.34 6.76 -2.32
N GLY A 63 8.40 6.06 -1.71
CA GLY A 63 8.69 5.21 -0.56
C GLY A 63 9.64 4.07 -0.93
N PHE A 64 9.35 3.37 -2.02
CA PHE A 64 10.16 2.25 -2.50
C PHE A 64 11.59 2.70 -2.81
N ALA A 65 11.73 3.79 -3.55
CA ALA A 65 13.05 4.32 -3.92
C ALA A 65 13.86 4.68 -2.67
N THR A 66 13.23 5.30 -1.68
CA THR A 66 13.89 5.67 -0.43
C THR A 66 14.37 4.43 0.33
N VAL A 67 13.54 3.39 0.41
CA VAL A 67 13.91 2.13 1.07
C VAL A 67 15.10 1.48 0.35
N VAL A 68 15.09 1.46 -0.99
CA VAL A 68 16.16 0.87 -1.78
C VAL A 68 17.48 1.59 -1.54
N HIS A 69 17.45 2.93 -1.46
CA HIS A 69 18.67 3.73 -1.30
C HIS A 69 19.17 3.79 0.15
N THR A 70 18.27 3.82 1.12
CA THR A 70 18.64 4.01 2.53
C THR A 70 18.58 2.73 3.36
N GLY A 71 17.78 1.75 2.90
CA GLY A 71 17.55 0.51 3.65
C GLY A 71 16.68 0.70 4.89
N SER A 72 16.04 1.86 5.04
CA SER A 72 15.22 2.19 6.19
C SER A 72 13.75 2.27 5.80
N ASP A 73 12.92 1.47 6.46
CA ASP A 73 11.48 1.43 6.24
C ASP A 73 10.80 2.71 6.71
N SER A 74 11.28 3.26 7.83
CA SER A 74 10.73 4.49 8.40
C SER A 74 10.92 5.67 7.44
N LEU A 75 12.12 5.77 6.84
CA LEU A 75 12.41 6.83 5.87
C LEU A 75 11.59 6.63 4.59
N GLY A 76 11.37 5.38 4.18
CA GLY A 76 10.52 5.07 3.04
C GLY A 76 9.08 5.50 3.27
N LEU A 77 8.57 5.23 4.47
CA LEU A 77 7.21 5.62 4.84
C LEU A 77 7.06 7.15 4.85
N LEU A 78 8.05 7.85 5.43
CA LEU A 78 8.06 9.32 5.46
C LEU A 78 8.14 9.91 4.06
N ALA A 79 8.97 9.33 3.19
CA ALA A 79 9.11 9.78 1.80
C ALA A 79 7.82 9.60 1.02
N GLY A 80 7.16 8.45 1.19
CA GLY A 80 5.86 8.17 0.57
C GLY A 80 4.80 9.14 1.04
N PHE A 81 4.75 9.38 2.35
CA PHE A 81 3.82 10.34 2.94
C PHE A 81 4.06 11.76 2.41
N ALA A 82 5.33 12.17 2.34
CA ALA A 82 5.71 13.50 1.84
C ALA A 82 5.31 13.67 0.37
N ALA A 83 5.56 12.65 -0.46
CA ALA A 83 5.20 12.70 -1.88
C ALA A 83 3.68 12.80 -2.07
N GLY A 84 2.94 11.99 -1.32
CA GLY A 84 1.48 12.03 -1.36
C GLY A 84 0.92 13.38 -0.90
N ALA A 85 1.47 13.91 0.19
CA ALA A 85 1.05 15.21 0.74
C ALA A 85 1.36 16.36 -0.25
N LEU A 86 2.50 16.27 -0.94
CA LEU A 86 2.89 17.28 -1.93
C LEU A 86 1.92 17.30 -3.09
N LEU A 87 1.55 16.12 -3.63
CA LEU A 87 0.58 16.03 -4.73
C LEU A 87 -0.82 16.44 -4.27
N ALA A 88 -1.20 16.10 -3.04
CA ALA A 88 -2.48 16.49 -2.47
C ALA A 88 -2.57 18.02 -2.32
N SER A 89 -1.48 18.65 -1.85
CA SER A 89 -1.46 20.12 -1.73
C SER A 89 -1.48 20.80 -3.10
N MET A 90 -0.84 20.19 -4.10
CA MET A 90 -0.90 20.68 -5.49
C MET A 90 -2.33 20.65 -6.02
N LEU A 91 -3.03 19.52 -5.77
CA LEU A 91 -4.45 19.43 -6.15
C LEU A 91 -5.28 20.47 -5.41
N GLY A 92 -5.04 20.66 -4.11
CA GLY A 92 -5.75 21.65 -3.30
C GLY A 92 -5.57 23.06 -3.83
N VAL A 93 -4.34 23.43 -4.17
CA VAL A 93 -4.05 24.77 -4.72
C VAL A 93 -4.79 24.96 -6.05
N LEU A 94 -4.74 23.97 -6.93
CA LEU A 94 -5.38 24.05 -8.25
C LEU A 94 -6.90 24.17 -8.13
N VAL A 95 -7.51 23.39 -7.23
CA VAL A 95 -8.97 23.35 -7.11
C VAL A 95 -9.48 24.55 -6.30
N ILE A 96 -8.82 24.88 -5.19
CA ILE A 96 -9.32 25.91 -4.26
C ILE A 96 -8.93 27.32 -4.71
N TRP A 97 -7.65 27.52 -5.06
CA TRP A 97 -7.15 28.87 -5.41
C TRP A 97 -7.45 29.23 -6.86
N LEU A 98 -7.20 28.30 -7.78
CA LEU A 98 -7.39 28.56 -9.21
C LEU A 98 -8.79 28.23 -9.69
N ASN A 99 -9.62 27.65 -8.82
CA ASN A 99 -11.01 27.27 -9.11
C ASN A 99 -11.14 26.41 -10.37
N THR A 100 -10.18 25.48 -10.55
CA THR A 100 -10.23 24.55 -11.67
C THR A 100 -11.27 23.46 -11.40
N ASN A 101 -11.71 22.81 -12.47
CA ASN A 101 -12.66 21.71 -12.36
C ASN A 101 -11.98 20.55 -11.59
N PRO A 102 -12.49 20.17 -10.42
CA PRO A 102 -11.85 19.13 -9.62
C PRO A 102 -11.77 17.77 -10.32
N TYR A 103 -12.76 17.44 -11.17
CA TYR A 103 -12.76 16.20 -11.93
C TYR A 103 -11.62 16.16 -12.94
N ALA A 104 -11.52 17.21 -13.75
CA ALA A 104 -10.48 17.29 -14.80
C ALA A 104 -9.09 17.38 -14.18
N THR A 105 -8.94 18.20 -13.12
CA THR A 105 -7.67 18.36 -12.41
C THR A 105 -7.23 17.04 -11.76
N GLY A 106 -8.17 16.34 -11.13
CA GLY A 106 -7.89 15.05 -10.51
C GLY A 106 -7.46 13.99 -11.51
N LEU A 107 -8.17 13.91 -12.65
CA LEU A 107 -7.81 12.98 -13.71
C LEU A 107 -6.42 13.30 -14.30
N ALA A 108 -6.15 14.58 -14.54
CA ALA A 108 -4.84 15.01 -15.04
C ALA A 108 -3.73 14.64 -14.06
N LEU A 109 -3.96 14.86 -12.77
CA LEU A 109 -3.01 14.50 -11.71
C LEU A 109 -2.81 12.98 -11.62
N SER A 110 -3.88 12.23 -11.82
CA SER A 110 -3.82 10.77 -11.82
C SER A 110 -2.95 10.25 -12.98
N LEU A 111 -3.16 10.80 -14.18
CA LEU A 111 -2.36 10.44 -15.35
C LEU A 111 -0.90 10.87 -15.18
N PHE A 112 -0.69 12.06 -14.64
CA PHE A 112 0.66 12.59 -14.34
C PHE A 112 1.36 11.67 -13.33
N GLY A 113 0.66 11.30 -12.26
CA GLY A 113 1.21 10.41 -11.23
C GLY A 113 1.56 9.04 -11.77
N ALA A 114 0.68 8.48 -12.61
CA ALA A 114 0.92 7.17 -13.24
C ALA A 114 2.13 7.23 -14.16
N GLY A 115 2.23 8.26 -14.99
CA GLY A 115 3.36 8.45 -15.89
C GLY A 115 4.66 8.69 -15.15
N LEU A 116 4.64 9.54 -14.13
CA LEU A 116 5.81 9.83 -13.30
C LEU A 116 6.29 8.59 -12.55
N SER A 117 5.34 7.84 -11.98
CA SER A 117 5.65 6.60 -11.26
C SER A 117 6.27 5.57 -12.20
N ALA A 118 5.72 5.41 -13.39
CA ALA A 118 6.25 4.49 -14.39
C ALA A 118 7.66 4.89 -14.83
N PHE A 119 7.87 6.17 -15.07
CA PHE A 119 9.18 6.70 -15.50
C PHE A 119 10.24 6.52 -14.40
N LEU A 120 9.91 6.94 -13.18
CA LEU A 120 10.83 6.85 -12.05
C LEU A 120 11.03 5.41 -11.58
N GLY A 121 10.04 4.54 -11.81
CA GLY A 121 10.09 3.14 -11.42
C GLY A 121 10.92 2.26 -12.34
N THR A 122 11.22 2.72 -13.56
CA THR A 122 11.97 1.93 -14.54
C THR A 122 13.29 1.38 -13.98
N PRO A 123 14.16 2.18 -13.34
CA PRO A 123 15.39 1.63 -12.77
C PRO A 123 15.17 0.71 -11.56
N TYR A 124 14.00 0.71 -10.95
CA TYR A 124 13.71 -0.08 -9.76
C TYR A 124 12.97 -1.39 -10.03
N VAL A 125 12.63 -1.67 -11.29
CA VAL A 125 11.87 -2.87 -11.65
C VAL A 125 12.60 -4.15 -11.21
N GLN A 126 13.93 -4.16 -11.29
CA GLN A 126 14.74 -5.31 -10.90
C GLN A 126 15.37 -5.18 -9.51
N ALA A 127 15.10 -4.08 -8.81
CA ALA A 127 15.64 -3.88 -7.47
C ALA A 127 14.95 -4.80 -6.46
N LYS A 128 15.73 -5.61 -5.77
CA LYS A 128 15.23 -6.46 -4.70
C LYS A 128 15.28 -5.69 -3.38
N LEU A 129 14.19 -5.72 -2.66
CA LEU A 129 14.14 -5.12 -1.33
C LEU A 129 15.04 -5.89 -0.37
N PRO A 130 15.72 -5.22 0.55
CA PRO A 130 16.46 -5.91 1.60
C PRO A 130 15.53 -6.84 2.38
N GLU A 131 16.04 -7.99 2.74
CA GLU A 131 15.25 -9.05 3.39
C GLU A 131 14.65 -8.66 4.75
N ARG A 132 14.96 -7.47 5.24
CA ARG A 132 14.58 -7.04 6.58
C ARG A 132 13.27 -6.26 6.66
N LEU A 133 12.42 -6.36 5.64
CA LEU A 133 11.13 -5.69 5.63
C LEU A 133 10.04 -6.49 6.35
N GLN A 134 10.44 -7.23 7.38
CA GLN A 134 9.48 -7.92 8.22
C GLN A 134 9.06 -6.98 9.34
N PHE A 135 7.95 -6.31 9.16
CA PHE A 135 7.32 -5.57 10.25
C PHE A 135 6.78 -6.59 11.24
N SER A 136 7.59 -6.96 12.20
CA SER A 136 7.06 -7.73 13.31
C SER A 136 6.41 -6.75 14.27
N VAL A 137 5.10 -6.71 14.22
CA VAL A 137 4.34 -5.95 15.21
C VAL A 137 4.38 -6.75 16.51
N PRO A 138 5.01 -6.22 17.58
CA PRO A 138 5.06 -6.95 18.85
C PRO A 138 3.64 -7.22 19.34
N GLY A 139 3.37 -8.46 19.67
CA GLY A 139 2.06 -8.89 20.11
C GLY A 139 1.27 -9.63 19.05
N LEU A 140 1.30 -9.18 17.79
CA LEU A 140 0.62 -9.87 16.69
C LEU A 140 1.44 -11.04 16.17
N SER A 141 2.79 -10.95 16.26
CA SER A 141 3.68 -12.04 15.86
C SER A 141 3.60 -13.22 16.82
N ASP A 142 3.15 -12.99 18.05
CA ASP A 142 3.04 -14.05 19.06
C ASP A 142 1.72 -14.84 18.98
N LEU A 143 0.77 -14.37 18.17
CA LEU A 143 -0.47 -15.09 17.97
C LEU A 143 -0.21 -16.31 17.08
N PRO A 144 -0.55 -17.54 17.55
CA PRO A 144 -0.23 -18.76 16.79
C PRO A 144 -1.03 -18.92 15.50
N TRP A 145 -2.12 -18.16 15.33
CA TRP A 145 -3.01 -18.26 14.18
C TRP A 145 -2.73 -17.20 13.12
N VAL A 146 -2.38 -16.01 13.56
CA VAL A 146 -2.31 -14.81 12.69
C VAL A 146 -0.85 -14.42 12.47
N GLY A 147 0.00 -14.62 13.49
CA GLY A 147 1.40 -14.21 13.44
C GLY A 147 2.19 -14.74 12.24
N PRO A 148 2.20 -16.07 12.00
CA PRO A 148 2.95 -16.63 10.87
C PRO A 148 2.44 -16.13 9.51
N GLY A 149 1.13 -15.95 9.38
CA GLY A 149 0.52 -15.45 8.15
C GLY A 149 0.89 -14.01 7.86
N LEU A 150 0.88 -13.17 8.90
CA LEU A 150 1.22 -11.74 8.76
C LEU A 150 2.72 -11.54 8.52
N VAL A 151 3.56 -12.32 9.21
CA VAL A 151 5.00 -12.20 9.11
C VAL A 151 5.50 -12.76 7.77
N SER A 152 4.93 -13.88 7.30
CA SER A 152 5.34 -14.51 6.06
C SER A 152 4.77 -13.83 4.81
N ALA A 153 3.76 -13.00 4.93
CA ALA A 153 3.16 -12.27 3.81
C ALA A 153 3.88 -10.98 3.46
N UNK A 154 4.46 -10.90 4.43
CA UNK A 154 5.09 -9.72 4.24
C UNK A 154 6.16 -9.69 3.48
#